data_8ad0e1ec14c25373b3aa90321a93ecf1
#
_entry.id   8ad0e1ec14c25373b3aa90321a93ecf1
#
_cell.length_a   1.000
_cell.length_b   1.000
_cell.length_c   1.000
_cell.angle_alpha   90.00
_cell.angle_beta   90.00
_cell.angle_gamma   90.00
#
_symmetry.space_group_name_H-M   'P 1'
#
loop_
_entity.id
_entity.type
_entity.pdbx_description
1 polymer ?
#
loop_
_entity_poly.entity_id
_entity_poly.type
_entity_poly.pdbx_seq_one_letter_code
_entity_poly.pdbx_strand_id
1 'polypeptide(L)'
;MCVALSLNPKGVCSIVLVISFHDHSMDTSVTGVTEDEAALYDRQIRLWGLEAQNHMRQAHVAVVSFTGVAEEIVKNIVLAGIGALTIVDAHNVEPEDLSASLFFRPDDIGTSRVATAPLQRIQQLNPHVHIQGESHDDAHDDFFQRVRPDLVLVTSGTRDELVRWNSLCRAHDAMFFAAATYGQSGYVFCDLVSLDYVRDIPVPGTKEKTPVKFRQAFVHLAESLQAPWPSRPSPGLVATWALWSLKGSKDVNAFQEALEREAEALMQAKGVKPTTVFRRTNAKAFYTAFARAAFPHRTASFAPTCAILGGIVAQSILNALGRREEPIVNWCILDAFHGTADIHSIGAPEASRD
;
A
#
# COMPACT_ATOMS: atom_id res chain seq x y z
N MET A 1 7.86 14.97 -4.67
CA MET A 1 7.64 15.29 -3.24
C MET A 1 7.67 13.95 -2.53
N CYS A 2 8.83 13.55 -2.01
CA CYS A 2 9.00 12.24 -1.35
C CYS A 2 8.62 12.37 0.12
N VAL A 3 7.75 11.48 0.58
CA VAL A 3 7.44 11.31 2.00
C VAL A 3 8.41 10.26 2.53
N ALA A 4 9.37 10.64 3.35
CA ALA A 4 10.25 9.68 4.01
C ALA A 4 9.65 9.31 5.37
N LEU A 5 9.48 8.01 5.60
CA LEU A 5 9.12 7.46 6.91
C LEU A 5 10.39 7.30 7.74
N SER A 6 10.51 8.01 8.86
CA SER A 6 11.58 7.80 9.82
C SER A 6 11.05 7.06 11.03
N LEU A 7 11.63 5.90 11.33
CA LEU A 7 11.32 5.11 12.53
C LEU A 7 12.13 5.62 13.71
N ASN A 8 11.44 6.03 14.77
CA ASN A 8 12.03 6.30 16.07
C ASN A 8 12.29 4.95 16.79
N PRO A 9 13.34 4.80 17.64
CA PRO A 9 13.62 3.56 18.41
C PRO A 9 12.47 3.02 19.28
N LYS A 10 11.36 3.74 19.34
CA LYS A 10 10.12 3.33 20.04
C LYS A 10 9.02 2.78 19.10
N GLY A 11 9.31 2.54 17.82
CA GLY A 11 8.36 1.96 16.84
C GLY A 11 7.24 2.91 16.42
N VAL A 12 7.35 4.22 16.64
CA VAL A 12 6.41 5.23 16.17
C VAL A 12 7.02 5.91 14.95
N CYS A 13 6.35 5.79 13.81
CA CYS A 13 6.73 6.47 12.59
C CYS A 13 6.16 7.90 12.59
N SER A 14 7.02 8.88 12.52
CA SER A 14 6.61 10.27 12.29
C SER A 14 6.81 10.60 10.82
N ILE A 15 5.79 11.20 10.21
CA ILE A 15 5.87 11.69 8.82
C ILE A 15 6.78 12.93 8.83
N VAL A 16 8.02 12.76 8.38
CA VAL A 16 8.98 13.86 8.24
C VAL A 16 9.27 14.07 6.77
N LEU A 17 8.99 15.27 6.30
CA LEU A 17 9.38 15.70 4.95
C LEU A 17 10.88 16.05 4.98
N VAL A 18 11.72 15.15 4.47
CA VAL A 18 13.16 15.41 4.36
C VAL A 18 13.53 15.56 2.89
N ILE A 19 13.99 16.76 2.54
CA ILE A 19 14.64 17.04 1.26
C ILE A 19 16.14 17.03 1.53
N SER A 20 16.81 15.93 1.16
CA SER A 20 18.27 15.85 1.23
C SER A 20 18.84 15.80 -0.18
N PHE A 21 19.75 16.72 -0.50
CA PHE A 21 20.47 16.75 -1.76
C PHE A 21 21.88 16.21 -1.50
N HIS A 22 22.28 15.16 -2.23
CA HIS A 22 23.66 14.71 -2.33
C HIS A 22 24.09 14.75 -3.78
N ASP A 23 25.20 15.39 -4.03
CA ASP A 23 25.81 15.52 -5.35
C ASP A 23 26.65 14.26 -5.63
N HIS A 24 26.25 13.45 -6.63
CA HIS A 24 27.03 12.33 -7.12
C HIS A 24 27.26 12.53 -8.62
N SER A 25 28.51 12.56 -9.03
CA SER A 25 28.92 12.58 -10.43
C SER A 25 28.51 11.29 -11.15
N MET A 26 27.81 11.43 -12.26
CA MET A 26 27.28 10.30 -13.06
C MET A 26 28.40 9.68 -13.93
N ASP A 27 28.49 8.35 -13.87
CA ASP A 27 29.12 7.52 -14.88
C ASP A 27 28.04 7.05 -15.88
N THR A 28 28.16 7.48 -17.15
CA THR A 28 27.09 7.37 -18.17
C THR A 28 27.18 6.09 -19.03
N SER A 29 27.81 5.02 -18.56
CA SER A 29 28.10 3.84 -19.38
C SER A 29 27.19 2.60 -19.14
N VAL A 30 25.98 2.76 -18.57
CA VAL A 30 25.04 1.63 -18.39
C VAL A 30 23.85 1.75 -19.35
N THR A 31 23.84 0.87 -20.34
CA THR A 31 22.86 0.73 -21.41
C THR A 31 21.43 0.48 -20.91
N GLY A 32 20.47 1.32 -21.25
CA GLY A 32 19.03 1.03 -21.04
C GLY A 32 18.11 2.23 -20.94
N VAL A 33 18.53 3.37 -20.43
CA VAL A 33 17.73 4.60 -20.31
C VAL A 33 18.08 5.54 -21.45
N THR A 34 17.10 6.03 -22.20
CA THR A 34 17.31 7.04 -23.25
C THR A 34 17.70 8.38 -22.61
N GLU A 35 18.33 9.30 -23.39
CA GLU A 35 18.66 10.64 -22.87
C GLU A 35 17.41 11.42 -22.40
N ASP A 36 16.29 11.28 -23.08
CA ASP A 36 15.02 11.90 -22.70
C ASP A 36 14.46 11.32 -21.39
N GLU A 37 14.53 10.00 -21.21
CA GLU A 37 14.14 9.34 -19.96
C GLU A 37 15.08 9.72 -18.82
N ALA A 38 16.39 9.79 -19.07
CA ALA A 38 17.38 10.22 -18.09
C ALA A 38 17.12 11.65 -17.61
N ALA A 39 16.74 12.55 -18.52
CA ALA A 39 16.35 13.92 -18.17
C ALA A 39 15.03 13.95 -17.36
N LEU A 40 14.06 13.12 -17.72
CA LEU A 40 12.77 13.02 -17.02
C LEU A 40 12.92 12.49 -15.59
N TYR A 41 13.76 11.47 -15.39
CA TYR A 41 13.96 10.80 -14.10
C TYR A 41 15.24 11.25 -13.35
N ASP A 42 15.92 12.32 -13.77
CA ASP A 42 17.18 12.78 -13.16
C ASP A 42 17.12 12.89 -11.63
N ARG A 43 16.07 13.50 -11.10
CA ARG A 43 15.89 13.67 -9.65
C ARG A 43 15.71 12.34 -8.91
N GLN A 44 15.00 11.41 -9.52
CA GLN A 44 14.74 10.07 -8.98
C GLN A 44 16.02 9.23 -9.02
N ILE A 45 16.73 9.24 -10.16
CA ILE A 45 18.01 8.53 -10.33
C ILE A 45 19.05 9.03 -9.30
N ARG A 46 19.08 10.33 -9.02
CA ARG A 46 19.96 10.88 -7.96
C ARG A 46 19.56 10.41 -6.55
N LEU A 47 18.29 10.04 -6.33
CA LEU A 47 17.81 9.62 -5.02
C LEU A 47 18.07 8.13 -4.77
N TRP A 48 17.76 7.25 -5.72
CA TRP A 48 17.84 5.79 -5.52
C TRP A 48 18.76 5.04 -6.48
N GLY A 49 19.42 5.74 -7.39
CA GLY A 49 20.38 5.18 -8.32
C GLY A 49 19.77 4.65 -9.62
N LEU A 50 20.61 4.51 -10.63
CA LEU A 50 20.20 4.06 -11.96
C LEU A 50 19.73 2.61 -11.98
N GLU A 51 20.32 1.74 -11.16
CA GLU A 51 19.94 0.33 -11.05
C GLU A 51 18.49 0.18 -10.56
N ALA A 52 18.11 0.90 -9.51
CA ALA A 52 16.74 0.89 -9.00
C ALA A 52 15.74 1.44 -10.02
N GLN A 53 16.11 2.51 -10.77
CA GLN A 53 15.27 3.03 -11.85
C GLN A 53 15.08 2.01 -12.97
N ASN A 54 16.11 1.25 -13.32
CA ASN A 54 16.03 0.19 -14.33
C ASN A 54 15.11 -0.96 -13.88
N HIS A 55 15.16 -1.37 -12.60
CA HIS A 55 14.23 -2.36 -12.07
C HIS A 55 12.78 -1.88 -12.14
N MET A 56 12.51 -0.64 -11.71
CA MET A 56 11.16 -0.06 -11.79
C MET A 56 10.64 0.02 -13.22
N ARG A 57 11.48 0.43 -14.16
CA ARG A 57 11.15 0.54 -15.58
C ARG A 57 10.81 -0.80 -16.24
N GLN A 58 11.29 -1.91 -15.71
CA GLN A 58 10.97 -3.26 -16.19
C GLN A 58 9.74 -3.86 -15.50
N ALA A 59 9.32 -3.29 -14.38
CA ALA A 59 8.27 -3.85 -13.56
C ALA A 59 6.87 -3.65 -14.15
N HIS A 60 6.05 -4.69 -14.05
CA HIS A 60 4.63 -4.66 -14.35
C HIS A 60 3.82 -4.71 -13.06
N VAL A 61 3.07 -3.67 -12.78
CA VAL A 61 2.20 -3.57 -11.61
C VAL A 61 0.75 -3.79 -12.03
N ALA A 62 0.04 -4.68 -11.33
CA ALA A 62 -1.40 -4.84 -11.45
C ALA A 62 -2.11 -4.21 -10.26
N VAL A 63 -3.16 -3.44 -10.52
CA VAL A 63 -3.99 -2.79 -9.49
C VAL A 63 -5.41 -3.30 -9.61
N VAL A 64 -5.89 -3.97 -8.58
CA VAL A 64 -7.24 -4.55 -8.50
C VAL A 64 -8.13 -3.65 -7.64
N SER A 65 -9.28 -3.29 -8.17
CA SER A 65 -10.22 -2.30 -7.65
C SER A 65 -9.65 -0.88 -7.68
N PHE A 66 -10.14 -0.07 -8.60
CA PHE A 66 -9.62 1.28 -8.83
C PHE A 66 -10.33 2.31 -7.94
N THR A 67 -9.99 2.29 -6.64
CA THR A 67 -10.53 3.15 -5.59
C THR A 67 -9.72 4.46 -5.46
N GLY A 68 -10.20 5.43 -4.68
CA GLY A 68 -9.47 6.69 -4.46
C GLY A 68 -8.04 6.51 -3.92
N VAL A 69 -7.78 5.50 -3.06
CA VAL A 69 -6.41 5.19 -2.62
C VAL A 69 -5.60 4.56 -3.76
N ALA A 70 -6.21 3.74 -4.61
CA ALA A 70 -5.55 3.19 -5.79
C ALA A 70 -5.13 4.29 -6.77
N GLU A 71 -5.97 5.30 -6.99
CA GLU A 71 -5.66 6.43 -7.85
C GLU A 71 -4.44 7.22 -7.36
N GLU A 72 -4.35 7.45 -6.06
CA GLU A 72 -3.19 8.11 -5.44
C GLU A 72 -1.90 7.29 -5.58
N ILE A 73 -1.98 5.96 -5.42
CA ILE A 73 -0.85 5.05 -5.62
C ILE A 73 -0.43 5.05 -7.11
N VAL A 74 -1.39 4.84 -8.00
CA VAL A 74 -1.17 4.81 -9.46
C VAL A 74 -0.49 6.09 -9.93
N LYS A 75 -0.99 7.26 -9.52
CA LYS A 75 -0.36 8.54 -9.84
C LYS A 75 1.14 8.52 -9.49
N ASN A 76 1.48 8.10 -8.29
CA ASN A 76 2.86 8.15 -7.80
C ASN A 76 3.77 7.13 -8.52
N ILE A 77 3.32 5.87 -8.73
CA ILE A 77 4.14 4.85 -9.38
C ILE A 77 4.30 5.08 -10.89
N VAL A 78 3.27 5.61 -11.55
CA VAL A 78 3.34 6.01 -12.97
C VAL A 78 4.30 7.17 -13.16
N LEU A 79 4.23 8.20 -12.31
CA LEU A 79 5.19 9.31 -12.33
C LEU A 79 6.63 8.86 -12.03
N ALA A 80 6.81 7.80 -11.24
CA ALA A 80 8.13 7.22 -10.96
C ALA A 80 8.68 6.39 -12.14
N GLY A 81 7.86 6.05 -13.13
CA GLY A 81 8.30 5.38 -14.34
C GLY A 81 8.41 3.86 -14.19
N ILE A 82 7.36 3.20 -13.69
CA ILE A 82 7.21 1.75 -13.83
C ILE A 82 7.06 1.39 -15.32
N GLY A 83 7.34 0.13 -15.70
CA GLY A 83 7.26 -0.30 -17.11
C GLY A 83 5.83 -0.43 -17.60
N ALA A 84 4.99 -1.12 -16.85
CA ALA A 84 3.59 -1.37 -17.22
C ALA A 84 2.65 -1.31 -16.00
N LEU A 85 1.41 -0.90 -16.28
CA LEU A 85 0.31 -0.86 -15.33
C LEU A 85 -0.91 -1.55 -15.94
N THR A 86 -1.45 -2.56 -15.25
CA THR A 86 -2.77 -3.12 -15.56
C THR A 86 -3.74 -2.79 -14.44
N ILE A 87 -4.84 -2.11 -14.76
CA ILE A 87 -5.92 -1.83 -13.82
C ILE A 87 -7.05 -2.83 -14.06
N VAL A 88 -7.45 -3.52 -13.01
CA VAL A 88 -8.51 -4.55 -13.03
C VAL A 88 -9.67 -4.08 -12.18
N ASP A 89 -10.81 -3.77 -12.79
CA ASP A 89 -12.02 -3.35 -12.07
C ASP A 89 -13.27 -3.59 -12.94
N ALA A 90 -14.24 -4.35 -12.44
CA ALA A 90 -15.50 -4.61 -13.13
C ALA A 90 -16.59 -3.56 -12.85
N HIS A 91 -16.34 -2.61 -11.95
CA HIS A 91 -17.35 -1.64 -11.54
C HIS A 91 -17.40 -0.44 -12.49
N ASN A 92 -18.55 0.22 -12.45
CA ASN A 92 -18.72 1.52 -13.07
C ASN A 92 -18.36 2.65 -12.08
N VAL A 93 -18.06 3.82 -12.63
CA VAL A 93 -17.83 5.04 -11.86
C VAL A 93 -19.16 5.47 -11.22
N GLU A 94 -19.14 5.69 -9.91
CA GLU A 94 -20.27 6.17 -9.12
C GLU A 94 -20.02 7.63 -8.65
N PRO A 95 -21.08 8.38 -8.32
CA PRO A 95 -20.93 9.76 -7.84
C PRO A 95 -19.99 9.88 -6.62
N GLU A 96 -19.98 8.86 -5.73
CA GLU A 96 -19.17 8.78 -4.54
C GLU A 96 -17.68 8.69 -4.85
N ASP A 97 -17.31 8.09 -5.98
CA ASP A 97 -15.92 7.98 -6.42
C ASP A 97 -15.27 9.34 -6.63
N LEU A 98 -16.06 10.34 -7.05
CA LEU A 98 -15.54 11.69 -7.33
C LEU A 98 -15.00 12.41 -6.09
N SER A 99 -15.34 11.96 -4.89
CA SER A 99 -14.96 12.60 -3.62
C SER A 99 -13.45 12.58 -3.37
N ALA A 100 -12.74 11.57 -3.90
CA ALA A 100 -11.29 11.42 -3.76
C ALA A 100 -10.61 11.05 -5.09
N SER A 101 -11.29 11.29 -6.21
CA SER A 101 -10.76 10.90 -7.51
C SER A 101 -9.81 11.93 -8.10
N LEU A 102 -8.75 11.44 -8.70
CA LEU A 102 -7.82 12.18 -9.54
C LEU A 102 -8.14 12.01 -11.04
N PHE A 103 -8.69 10.86 -11.42
CA PHE A 103 -8.84 10.47 -12.81
C PHE A 103 -10.29 10.42 -13.29
N PHE A 104 -11.28 10.26 -12.40
CA PHE A 104 -12.69 10.33 -12.79
C PHE A 104 -13.20 11.77 -12.87
N ARG A 105 -14.17 11.99 -13.73
CA ARG A 105 -14.87 13.27 -13.95
C ARG A 105 -16.37 13.02 -13.87
N PRO A 106 -17.20 14.06 -13.66
CA PRO A 106 -18.65 13.91 -13.64
C PRO A 106 -19.22 13.21 -14.90
N ASP A 107 -18.60 13.42 -16.05
CA ASP A 107 -19.02 12.81 -17.33
C ASP A 107 -18.68 11.30 -17.42
N ASP A 108 -17.85 10.79 -16.53
CA ASP A 108 -17.51 9.35 -16.48
C ASP A 108 -18.52 8.54 -15.66
N ILE A 109 -19.43 9.19 -14.89
CA ILE A 109 -20.41 8.49 -14.04
C ILE A 109 -21.25 7.53 -14.89
N GLY A 110 -21.32 6.28 -14.44
CA GLY A 110 -22.03 5.19 -15.12
C GLY A 110 -21.20 4.47 -16.18
N THR A 111 -20.00 4.97 -16.54
CA THR A 111 -19.07 4.24 -17.42
C THR A 111 -18.15 3.34 -16.61
N SER A 112 -17.51 2.36 -17.27
CA SER A 112 -16.51 1.50 -16.59
C SER A 112 -15.37 2.32 -16.03
N ARG A 113 -14.90 1.99 -14.82
CA ARG A 113 -13.71 2.60 -14.19
C ARG A 113 -12.44 2.42 -15.01
N VAL A 114 -12.38 1.37 -15.84
CA VAL A 114 -11.30 1.09 -16.79
C VAL A 114 -11.64 1.49 -18.22
N ALA A 115 -12.58 2.43 -18.42
CA ALA A 115 -12.89 2.99 -19.71
C ALA A 115 -11.69 3.80 -20.27
N THR A 116 -11.72 4.04 -21.57
CA THR A 116 -10.63 4.73 -22.30
C THR A 116 -10.29 6.10 -21.69
N ALA A 117 -11.30 6.88 -21.27
CA ALA A 117 -11.06 8.26 -20.81
C ALA A 117 -10.28 8.32 -19.48
N PRO A 118 -10.62 7.57 -18.40
CA PRO A 118 -9.78 7.48 -17.21
C PRO A 118 -8.37 6.99 -17.50
N LEU A 119 -8.22 5.92 -18.31
CA LEU A 119 -6.90 5.37 -18.65
C LEU A 119 -6.04 6.36 -19.44
N GLN A 120 -6.61 7.14 -20.34
CA GLN A 120 -5.90 8.20 -21.07
C GLN A 120 -5.40 9.30 -20.13
N ARG A 121 -6.16 9.66 -19.09
CA ARG A 121 -5.71 10.66 -18.09
C ARG A 121 -4.52 10.14 -17.28
N ILE A 122 -4.48 8.84 -16.99
CA ILE A 122 -3.32 8.22 -16.35
C ILE A 122 -2.13 8.22 -17.32
N GLN A 123 -2.35 7.84 -18.59
CA GLN A 123 -1.32 7.83 -19.62
C GLN A 123 -0.65 9.20 -19.83
N GLN A 124 -1.40 10.29 -19.64
CA GLN A 124 -0.89 11.65 -19.76
C GLN A 124 0.13 12.02 -18.66
N LEU A 125 0.14 11.30 -17.53
CA LEU A 125 1.13 11.52 -16.48
C LEU A 125 2.54 11.10 -16.93
N ASN A 126 2.61 10.01 -17.71
CA ASN A 126 3.88 9.46 -18.18
C ASN A 126 3.65 8.64 -19.46
N PRO A 127 4.08 9.13 -20.62
CA PRO A 127 3.88 8.43 -21.89
C PRO A 127 4.72 7.16 -22.03
N HIS A 128 5.77 6.98 -21.23
CA HIS A 128 6.66 5.81 -21.28
C HIS A 128 6.09 4.58 -20.54
N VAL A 129 5.04 4.74 -19.72
CA VAL A 129 4.40 3.63 -19.01
C VAL A 129 3.34 3.01 -19.90
N HIS A 130 3.37 1.69 -20.08
CA HIS A 130 2.30 0.98 -20.79
C HIS A 130 1.10 0.78 -19.89
N ILE A 131 -0.07 1.36 -20.23
CA ILE A 131 -1.28 1.33 -19.38
C ILE A 131 -2.39 0.58 -20.09
N GLN A 132 -2.98 -0.39 -19.40
CA GLN A 132 -4.14 -1.14 -19.87
C GLN A 132 -5.17 -1.35 -18.74
N GLY A 133 -6.42 -1.58 -19.12
CA GLY A 133 -7.52 -1.86 -18.22
C GLY A 133 -8.24 -3.14 -18.58
N GLU A 134 -8.66 -3.89 -17.57
CA GLU A 134 -9.44 -5.12 -17.69
C GLU A 134 -10.67 -5.07 -16.79
N SER A 135 -11.84 -5.37 -17.39
CA SER A 135 -13.12 -5.31 -16.68
C SER A 135 -13.52 -6.69 -16.16
N HIS A 136 -12.90 -7.11 -15.06
CA HIS A 136 -13.26 -8.29 -14.28
C HIS A 136 -12.81 -8.12 -12.83
N ASP A 137 -13.34 -8.91 -11.91
CA ASP A 137 -13.03 -8.83 -10.47
C ASP A 137 -12.29 -10.06 -9.95
N ASP A 138 -12.25 -11.13 -10.74
CA ASP A 138 -11.83 -12.42 -10.25
C ASP A 138 -10.32 -12.64 -10.29
N ALA A 139 -9.80 -13.19 -9.19
CA ALA A 139 -8.45 -13.73 -9.11
C ALA A 139 -8.38 -15.10 -9.79
N HIS A 140 -7.74 -15.19 -10.95
CA HIS A 140 -7.56 -16.41 -11.73
C HIS A 140 -6.13 -16.63 -12.16
N ASP A 141 -5.72 -17.90 -12.29
CA ASP A 141 -4.40 -18.27 -12.83
C ASP A 141 -4.17 -17.72 -14.23
N ASP A 142 -5.20 -17.72 -15.09
CA ASP A 142 -5.14 -17.16 -16.44
C ASP A 142 -4.68 -15.68 -16.46
N PHE A 143 -5.10 -14.89 -15.47
CA PHE A 143 -4.65 -13.50 -15.33
C PHE A 143 -3.13 -13.44 -15.18
N PHE A 144 -2.55 -14.24 -14.28
CA PHE A 144 -1.11 -14.25 -14.04
C PHE A 144 -0.33 -14.78 -15.23
N GLN A 145 -0.86 -15.78 -15.96
CA GLN A 145 -0.22 -16.31 -17.16
C GLN A 145 -0.16 -15.29 -18.30
N ARG A 146 -1.21 -14.47 -18.43
CA ARG A 146 -1.35 -13.47 -19.50
C ARG A 146 -0.68 -12.15 -19.16
N VAL A 147 -0.91 -11.61 -17.98
CA VAL A 147 -0.43 -10.29 -17.54
C VAL A 147 0.99 -10.36 -16.98
N ARG A 148 1.33 -11.44 -16.26
CA ARG A 148 2.62 -11.65 -15.60
C ARG A 148 3.06 -10.45 -14.75
N PRO A 149 2.25 -10.03 -13.77
CA PRO A 149 2.59 -8.90 -12.95
C PRO A 149 3.74 -9.28 -11.98
N ASP A 150 4.68 -8.38 -11.79
CA ASP A 150 5.71 -8.48 -10.75
C ASP A 150 5.12 -8.15 -9.37
N LEU A 151 4.05 -7.34 -9.36
CA LEU A 151 3.38 -6.89 -8.15
C LEU A 151 1.88 -6.73 -8.39
N VAL A 152 1.08 -7.22 -7.45
CA VAL A 152 -0.38 -7.01 -7.41
C VAL A 152 -0.74 -6.19 -6.18
N LEU A 153 -1.46 -5.09 -6.40
CA LEU A 153 -2.07 -4.26 -5.36
C LEU A 153 -3.58 -4.45 -5.39
N VAL A 154 -4.18 -4.83 -4.27
CA VAL A 154 -5.64 -4.93 -4.13
C VAL A 154 -6.13 -3.86 -3.16
N THR A 155 -7.04 -2.99 -3.59
CA THR A 155 -7.50 -1.86 -2.77
C THR A 155 -8.96 -1.96 -2.30
N SER A 156 -9.62 -3.05 -2.64
CA SER A 156 -10.95 -3.40 -2.11
C SER A 156 -11.12 -4.92 -2.17
N GLY A 157 -11.87 -5.47 -1.23
CA GLY A 157 -12.18 -6.89 -1.20
C GLY A 157 -12.44 -7.40 0.21
N THR A 158 -13.09 -8.55 0.29
CA THR A 158 -13.25 -9.31 1.51
C THR A 158 -11.94 -9.95 1.94
N ARG A 159 -11.85 -10.36 3.20
CA ARG A 159 -10.67 -11.11 3.71
C ARG A 159 -10.34 -12.32 2.82
N ASP A 160 -11.35 -13.08 2.42
CA ASP A 160 -11.17 -14.33 1.69
C ASP A 160 -10.66 -14.06 0.25
N GLU A 161 -11.13 -12.99 -0.38
CA GLU A 161 -10.61 -12.51 -1.68
C GLU A 161 -9.16 -12.05 -1.56
N LEU A 162 -8.81 -11.28 -0.53
CA LEU A 162 -7.43 -10.84 -0.29
C LEU A 162 -6.49 -12.03 -0.03
N VAL A 163 -6.94 -13.03 0.73
CA VAL A 163 -6.18 -14.28 0.96
C VAL A 163 -5.99 -15.03 -0.35
N ARG A 164 -7.02 -15.10 -1.21
CA ARG A 164 -6.94 -15.75 -2.53
C ARG A 164 -5.96 -15.02 -3.46
N TRP A 165 -6.04 -13.69 -3.56
CA TRP A 165 -5.09 -12.89 -4.34
C TRP A 165 -3.65 -13.10 -3.85
N ASN A 166 -3.43 -13.08 -2.54
CA ASN A 166 -2.10 -13.32 -1.97
C ASN A 166 -1.58 -14.74 -2.28
N SER A 167 -2.46 -15.77 -2.22
CA SER A 167 -2.09 -17.14 -2.58
C SER A 167 -1.65 -17.27 -4.04
N LEU A 168 -2.39 -16.64 -4.95
CA LEU A 168 -2.05 -16.63 -6.37
C LEU A 168 -0.75 -15.85 -6.64
N CYS A 169 -0.56 -14.69 -5.98
CA CYS A 169 0.70 -13.95 -6.08
C CYS A 169 1.90 -14.84 -5.70
N ARG A 170 1.81 -15.55 -4.58
CA ARG A 170 2.89 -16.48 -4.17
C ARG A 170 3.10 -17.62 -5.16
N ALA A 171 2.02 -18.18 -5.74
CA ALA A 171 2.11 -19.24 -6.73
C ALA A 171 2.81 -18.81 -8.03
N HIS A 172 2.81 -17.49 -8.31
CA HIS A 172 3.39 -16.88 -9.51
C HIS A 172 4.59 -15.96 -9.22
N ASP A 173 5.20 -16.06 -8.04
CA ASP A 173 6.35 -15.24 -7.60
C ASP A 173 6.10 -13.73 -7.70
N ALA A 174 4.85 -13.29 -7.62
CA ALA A 174 4.48 -11.88 -7.62
C ALA A 174 4.40 -11.33 -6.19
N MET A 175 4.85 -10.09 -5.99
CA MET A 175 4.67 -9.36 -4.75
C MET A 175 3.19 -9.00 -4.55
N PHE A 176 2.74 -8.98 -3.31
CA PHE A 176 1.35 -8.66 -2.96
C PHE A 176 1.26 -7.48 -1.99
N PHE A 177 0.36 -6.54 -2.31
CA PHE A 177 -0.08 -5.48 -1.42
C PHE A 177 -1.60 -5.49 -1.31
N ALA A 178 -2.12 -5.30 -0.10
CA ALA A 178 -3.51 -4.96 0.13
C ALA A 178 -3.58 -3.64 0.89
N ALA A 179 -4.40 -2.69 0.46
CA ALA A 179 -4.55 -1.40 1.12
C ALA A 179 -5.98 -0.89 0.99
N ALA A 180 -6.54 -0.34 2.07
CA ALA A 180 -7.82 0.35 2.00
C ALA A 180 -7.90 1.49 3.03
N THR A 181 -8.86 2.39 2.82
CA THR A 181 -9.14 3.51 3.73
C THR A 181 -10.57 3.45 4.25
N TYR A 182 -10.75 3.81 5.51
CA TYR A 182 -12.04 3.91 6.19
C TYR A 182 -12.10 5.27 6.92
N GLY A 183 -12.59 6.30 6.23
CA GLY A 183 -12.58 7.67 6.73
C GLY A 183 -11.17 8.16 7.01
N GLN A 184 -10.83 8.38 8.28
CA GLN A 184 -9.50 8.84 8.73
C GLN A 184 -8.53 7.70 9.07
N SER A 185 -8.97 6.46 8.93
CA SER A 185 -8.15 5.27 9.14
C SER A 185 -7.81 4.58 7.83
N GLY A 186 -6.68 3.88 7.79
CA GLY A 186 -6.32 3.06 6.64
C GLY A 186 -5.35 1.96 7.04
N TYR A 187 -5.24 0.95 6.20
CA TYR A 187 -4.28 -0.12 6.40
C TYR A 187 -3.53 -0.45 5.12
N VAL A 188 -2.35 -1.00 5.31
CA VAL A 188 -1.57 -1.71 4.30
C VAL A 188 -1.18 -3.05 4.88
N PHE A 189 -1.33 -4.10 4.11
CA PHE A 189 -0.66 -5.37 4.28
C PHE A 189 0.23 -5.63 3.08
N CYS A 190 1.45 -6.13 3.28
CA CYS A 190 2.29 -6.57 2.18
C CYS A 190 2.92 -7.94 2.44
N ASP A 191 3.04 -8.70 1.37
CA ASP A 191 3.73 -9.96 1.27
C ASP A 191 4.61 -9.97 0.02
N LEU A 192 5.91 -9.75 0.21
CA LEU A 192 6.89 -9.69 -0.87
C LEU A 192 7.61 -11.02 -1.06
N VAL A 193 7.06 -12.10 -0.51
CA VAL A 193 7.65 -13.45 -0.47
C VAL A 193 9.02 -13.45 0.22
N SER A 194 10.05 -12.96 -0.46
CA SER A 194 11.38 -12.69 0.07
C SER A 194 11.99 -11.53 -0.72
N LEU A 195 12.42 -10.49 -0.02
CA LEU A 195 13.00 -9.31 -0.63
C LEU A 195 14.45 -9.13 -0.18
N ASP A 196 15.36 -9.12 -1.14
CA ASP A 196 16.73 -8.64 -0.95
C ASP A 196 16.77 -7.13 -1.21
N TYR A 197 17.26 -6.35 -0.24
CA TYR A 197 17.34 -4.90 -0.37
C TYR A 197 18.64 -4.35 0.21
N VAL A 198 19.02 -3.15 -0.22
CA VAL A 198 20.17 -2.44 0.27
C VAL A 198 19.72 -1.24 1.08
N ARG A 199 20.27 -1.06 2.26
CA ARG A 199 20.08 0.12 3.11
C ARG A 199 21.41 0.73 3.51
N ASP A 200 21.50 2.05 3.44
CA ASP A 200 22.66 2.80 3.87
C ASP A 200 22.68 2.94 5.40
N ILE A 201 23.66 2.31 6.05
CA ILE A 201 23.82 2.34 7.52
C ILE A 201 24.90 3.34 7.91
N PRO A 202 24.62 4.25 8.88
CA PRO A 202 25.64 5.17 9.39
C PRO A 202 26.85 4.42 9.97
N VAL A 203 28.05 4.85 9.58
CA VAL A 203 29.29 4.34 10.14
C VAL A 203 29.54 5.04 11.48
N PRO A 204 29.68 4.29 12.62
CA PRO A 204 29.86 4.88 13.93
C PRO A 204 31.05 5.85 13.98
N GLY A 205 30.83 7.06 14.50
CA GLY A 205 31.88 8.08 14.66
C GLY A 205 32.18 8.90 13.40
N THR A 206 31.49 8.66 12.31
CA THR A 206 31.64 9.42 11.03
C THR A 206 30.28 9.99 10.55
N LYS A 207 30.32 10.84 9.51
CA LYS A 207 29.11 11.23 8.77
C LYS A 207 28.82 10.33 7.57
N GLU A 208 29.67 9.34 7.36
CA GLU A 208 29.58 8.42 6.21
C GLU A 208 28.53 7.34 6.45
N LYS A 209 27.96 6.85 5.38
CA LYS A 209 27.05 5.71 5.36
C LYS A 209 27.63 4.62 4.48
N THR A 210 27.42 3.37 4.85
CA THR A 210 27.85 2.21 4.08
C THR A 210 26.62 1.41 3.65
N PRO A 211 26.52 1.05 2.36
CA PRO A 211 25.43 0.19 1.88
C PRO A 211 25.60 -1.23 2.46
N VAL A 212 24.51 -1.73 3.03
CA VAL A 212 24.46 -3.08 3.62
C VAL A 212 23.27 -3.82 3.01
N LYS A 213 23.51 -5.08 2.64
CA LYS A 213 22.48 -5.96 2.09
C LYS A 213 21.73 -6.64 3.23
N PHE A 214 20.42 -6.74 3.04
CA PHE A 214 19.49 -7.42 3.92
C PHE A 214 18.58 -8.32 3.12
N ARG A 215 18.14 -9.41 3.74
CA ARG A 215 17.06 -10.25 3.24
C ARG A 215 15.92 -10.27 4.23
N GLN A 216 14.71 -9.89 3.78
CA GLN A 216 13.48 -9.96 4.54
C GLN A 216 12.56 -11.02 3.95
N ALA A 217 12.20 -12.02 4.76
CA ALA A 217 11.16 -12.98 4.40
C ALA A 217 9.79 -12.50 4.90
N PHE A 218 8.76 -12.76 4.13
CA PHE A 218 7.38 -12.39 4.46
C PHE A 218 6.52 -13.63 4.67
N VAL A 219 5.37 -13.42 5.30
CA VAL A 219 4.39 -14.49 5.53
C VAL A 219 3.11 -14.23 4.76
N HIS A 220 2.45 -15.29 4.38
CA HIS A 220 1.14 -15.24 3.74
C HIS A 220 0.11 -14.55 4.65
N LEU A 221 -0.86 -13.82 4.06
CA LEU A 221 -1.89 -13.11 4.83
C LEU A 221 -2.64 -14.02 5.81
N ALA A 222 -3.01 -15.23 5.37
CA ALA A 222 -3.71 -16.19 6.24
C ALA A 222 -2.84 -16.61 7.45
N GLU A 223 -1.53 -16.76 7.29
CA GLU A 223 -0.59 -17.06 8.37
C GLU A 223 -0.46 -15.87 9.32
N SER A 224 -0.30 -14.66 8.78
CA SER A 224 -0.27 -13.44 9.58
C SER A 224 -1.52 -13.28 10.43
N LEU A 225 -2.70 -13.57 9.90
CA LEU A 225 -3.97 -13.51 10.65
C LEU A 225 -4.02 -14.52 11.81
N GLN A 226 -3.32 -15.65 11.71
CA GLN A 226 -3.22 -16.65 12.80
C GLN A 226 -2.14 -16.31 13.82
N ALA A 227 -1.12 -15.57 13.44
CA ALA A 227 0.04 -15.26 14.28
C ALA A 227 -0.34 -14.45 15.55
N PRO A 228 0.48 -14.50 16.60
CA PRO A 228 0.31 -13.65 17.77
C PRO A 228 0.35 -12.18 17.42
N TRP A 229 -0.45 -11.37 18.10
CA TRP A 229 -0.40 -9.92 17.94
C TRP A 229 0.81 -9.31 18.68
N PRO A 230 1.28 -8.14 18.22
CA PRO A 230 2.27 -7.38 18.97
C PRO A 230 1.70 -6.97 20.33
N SER A 231 2.58 -6.69 21.29
CA SER A 231 2.17 -6.29 22.65
C SER A 231 1.30 -5.02 22.68
N ARG A 232 1.31 -4.25 21.59
CA ARG A 232 0.62 -2.95 21.48
C ARG A 232 0.03 -2.79 20.09
N PRO A 233 -1.02 -3.55 19.74
CA PRO A 233 -1.69 -3.36 18.46
C PRO A 233 -2.41 -2.01 18.44
N SER A 234 -2.43 -1.37 17.28
CA SER A 234 -3.17 -0.11 17.07
C SER A 234 -4.67 -0.35 16.97
N PRO A 235 -5.52 0.63 17.34
CA PRO A 235 -6.98 0.52 17.21
C PRO A 235 -7.43 0.17 15.79
N GLY A 236 -6.78 0.76 14.78
CA GLY A 236 -7.08 0.50 13.37
C GLY A 236 -6.82 -0.94 12.94
N LEU A 237 -5.76 -1.60 13.47
CA LEU A 237 -5.50 -3.01 13.21
C LEU A 237 -6.65 -3.88 13.72
N VAL A 238 -7.04 -3.65 14.98
CA VAL A 238 -8.13 -4.40 15.62
C VAL A 238 -9.44 -4.21 14.86
N ALA A 239 -9.77 -2.97 14.50
CA ALA A 239 -11.00 -2.64 13.78
C ALA A 239 -11.01 -3.23 12.36
N THR A 240 -9.89 -3.20 11.64
CA THR A 240 -9.78 -3.79 10.29
C THR A 240 -10.00 -5.30 10.33
N TRP A 241 -9.39 -6.01 11.28
CA TRP A 241 -9.58 -7.46 11.39
C TRP A 241 -10.98 -7.82 11.85
N ALA A 242 -11.58 -7.03 12.77
CA ALA A 242 -12.97 -7.20 13.17
C ALA A 242 -13.93 -6.97 11.99
N LEU A 243 -13.69 -5.91 11.20
CA LEU A 243 -14.47 -5.62 10.00
C LEU A 243 -14.50 -6.80 9.01
N TRP A 244 -13.37 -7.47 8.82
CA TRP A 244 -13.25 -8.61 7.91
C TRP A 244 -13.99 -9.87 8.38
N SER A 245 -14.36 -9.95 9.66
CA SER A 245 -15.17 -11.04 10.22
C SER A 245 -16.67 -10.75 10.15
N LEU A 246 -17.05 -9.49 9.87
CA LEU A 246 -18.46 -9.10 9.88
C LEU A 246 -19.17 -9.52 8.58
N LYS A 247 -20.42 -9.93 8.74
CA LYS A 247 -21.37 -10.01 7.63
C LYS A 247 -22.09 -8.67 7.49
N GLY A 248 -22.46 -8.32 6.28
CA GLY A 248 -23.14 -7.07 5.98
C GLY A 248 -24.33 -6.79 6.90
N SER A 249 -24.54 -5.54 7.27
CA SER A 249 -25.68 -5.04 8.04
C SER A 249 -26.45 -3.98 7.26
N LYS A 250 -27.74 -3.81 7.55
CA LYS A 250 -28.57 -2.76 6.95
C LYS A 250 -28.69 -1.51 7.83
N ASP A 251 -28.22 -1.58 9.07
CA ASP A 251 -28.29 -0.51 10.05
C ASP A 251 -26.90 -0.20 10.61
N VAL A 252 -26.53 1.07 10.61
CA VAL A 252 -25.19 1.52 11.01
C VAL A 252 -24.91 1.34 12.51
N ASN A 253 -25.93 1.43 13.36
CA ASN A 253 -25.74 1.25 14.80
C ASN A 253 -25.57 -0.24 15.12
N ALA A 254 -26.39 -1.10 14.51
CA ALA A 254 -26.23 -2.55 14.62
C ALA A 254 -24.88 -3.01 14.06
N PHE A 255 -24.40 -2.38 12.99
CA PHE A 255 -23.05 -2.62 12.42
C PHE A 255 -21.94 -2.21 13.40
N GLN A 256 -22.05 -1.02 14.02
CA GLN A 256 -21.09 -0.57 15.02
C GLN A 256 -21.05 -1.53 16.22
N GLU A 257 -22.20 -1.92 16.77
CA GLU A 257 -22.27 -2.85 17.89
C GLU A 257 -21.65 -4.22 17.53
N ALA A 258 -21.88 -4.71 16.30
CA ALA A 258 -21.26 -5.93 15.83
C ALA A 258 -19.73 -5.81 15.71
N LEU A 259 -19.25 -4.67 15.19
CA LEU A 259 -17.83 -4.37 15.08
C LEU A 259 -17.15 -4.32 16.47
N GLU A 260 -17.76 -3.65 17.43
CA GLU A 260 -17.26 -3.59 18.81
C GLU A 260 -17.16 -4.98 19.44
N ARG A 261 -18.23 -5.79 19.34
CA ARG A 261 -18.25 -7.17 19.88
C ARG A 261 -17.16 -8.06 19.24
N GLU A 262 -17.02 -7.99 17.91
CA GLU A 262 -16.01 -8.76 17.19
C GLU A 262 -14.58 -8.32 17.58
N ALA A 263 -14.37 -7.02 17.70
CA ALA A 263 -13.10 -6.47 18.15
C ALA A 263 -12.74 -6.92 19.58
N GLU A 264 -13.70 -6.94 20.49
CA GLU A 264 -13.50 -7.45 21.85
C GLU A 264 -13.19 -8.96 21.86
N ALA A 265 -13.91 -9.75 21.06
CA ALA A 265 -13.65 -11.18 20.92
C ALA A 265 -12.23 -11.45 20.35
N LEU A 266 -11.80 -10.70 19.34
CA LEU A 266 -10.45 -10.79 18.78
C LEU A 266 -9.38 -10.41 19.80
N MET A 267 -9.55 -9.32 20.53
CA MET A 267 -8.62 -8.91 21.58
C MET A 267 -8.49 -9.99 22.68
N GLN A 268 -9.63 -10.57 23.09
CA GLN A 268 -9.65 -11.68 24.05
C GLN A 268 -8.92 -12.91 23.52
N ALA A 269 -9.22 -13.32 22.28
CA ALA A 269 -8.58 -14.47 21.62
C ALA A 269 -7.05 -14.31 21.46
N LYS A 270 -6.59 -13.07 21.22
CA LYS A 270 -5.17 -12.73 21.09
C LYS A 270 -4.51 -12.35 22.41
N GLY A 271 -5.22 -12.41 23.55
CA GLY A 271 -4.68 -12.11 24.90
C GLY A 271 -4.33 -10.64 25.14
N VAL A 272 -4.95 -9.70 24.38
CA VAL A 272 -4.68 -8.27 24.47
C VAL A 272 -5.77 -7.54 25.22
N LYS A 273 -5.41 -6.68 26.17
CA LYS A 273 -6.37 -5.89 26.94
C LYS A 273 -6.83 -4.65 26.16
N PRO A 274 -8.14 -4.29 26.14
CA PRO A 274 -8.64 -3.07 25.50
C PRO A 274 -7.88 -1.81 25.93
N THR A 275 -7.52 -1.69 27.20
CA THR A 275 -6.75 -0.57 27.74
C THR A 275 -5.34 -0.45 27.14
N THR A 276 -4.82 -1.52 26.57
CA THR A 276 -3.53 -1.50 25.85
C THR A 276 -3.68 -0.96 24.44
N VAL A 277 -4.79 -1.24 23.79
CA VAL A 277 -5.14 -0.76 22.43
C VAL A 277 -5.54 0.72 22.49
N PHE A 278 -6.50 1.06 23.32
CA PHE A 278 -7.11 2.41 23.39
C PHE A 278 -6.48 3.31 24.45
N ARG A 279 -5.14 3.40 24.51
CA ARG A 279 -4.46 4.24 25.52
C ARG A 279 -4.59 5.74 25.27
N ARG A 280 -4.68 6.14 24.02
CA ARG A 280 -4.69 7.55 23.59
C ARG A 280 -6.00 7.96 22.94
N THR A 281 -6.92 7.02 22.74
CA THR A 281 -8.16 7.23 21.98
C THR A 281 -9.33 6.68 22.78
N ASN A 282 -10.45 7.40 22.75
CA ASN A 282 -11.70 6.87 23.31
C ASN A 282 -12.23 5.76 22.40
N ALA A 283 -12.33 4.53 22.90
CA ALA A 283 -12.73 3.36 22.13
C ALA A 283 -14.08 3.56 21.43
N LYS A 284 -15.11 4.04 22.17
CA LYS A 284 -16.45 4.25 21.62
C LYS A 284 -16.43 5.31 20.49
N ALA A 285 -15.75 6.43 20.69
CA ALA A 285 -15.64 7.48 19.66
C ALA A 285 -14.92 6.94 18.40
N PHE A 286 -13.85 6.15 18.59
CA PHE A 286 -13.12 5.52 17.50
C PHE A 286 -14.02 4.56 16.72
N TYR A 287 -14.69 3.61 17.38
CA TYR A 287 -15.57 2.65 16.68
C TYR A 287 -16.75 3.33 16.00
N THR A 288 -17.31 4.39 16.59
CA THR A 288 -18.38 5.18 15.94
C THR A 288 -17.89 5.82 14.64
N ALA A 289 -16.72 6.44 14.65
CA ALA A 289 -16.15 7.06 13.46
C ALA A 289 -15.77 6.00 12.39
N PHE A 290 -15.11 4.92 12.81
CA PHE A 290 -14.69 3.83 11.92
C PHE A 290 -15.89 3.11 11.30
N ALA A 291 -16.90 2.74 12.10
CA ALA A 291 -18.10 2.07 11.61
C ALA A 291 -18.85 2.92 10.59
N ARG A 292 -19.02 4.23 10.84
CA ARG A 292 -19.65 5.15 9.88
C ARG A 292 -18.89 5.22 8.56
N ALA A 293 -17.56 5.20 8.61
CA ALA A 293 -16.72 5.27 7.41
C ALA A 293 -16.67 3.93 6.65
N ALA A 294 -16.78 2.80 7.35
CA ALA A 294 -16.79 1.47 6.74
C ALA A 294 -18.19 1.00 6.29
N PHE A 295 -19.24 1.78 6.62
CA PHE A 295 -20.63 1.43 6.35
C PHE A 295 -21.36 2.55 5.57
N PRO A 296 -22.11 2.20 4.55
CA PRO A 296 -22.09 0.97 3.74
C PRO A 296 -20.74 0.83 3.01
N HIS A 297 -20.39 -0.30 2.51
CA HIS A 297 -19.09 -0.56 1.82
C HIS A 297 -18.73 0.41 0.68
N ARG A 298 -19.57 1.38 0.38
CA ARG A 298 -19.47 2.43 -0.63
C ARG A 298 -19.53 3.84 -0.04
N THR A 299 -18.97 4.06 1.13
CA THR A 299 -18.81 5.43 1.61
C THR A 299 -17.79 6.16 0.75
N ALA A 300 -18.11 7.42 0.46
CA ALA A 300 -17.19 8.33 -0.22
C ALA A 300 -15.81 8.31 0.45
N SER A 301 -14.78 8.08 -0.33
CA SER A 301 -13.40 8.05 0.18
C SER A 301 -13.01 9.44 0.70
N PHE A 302 -12.27 9.47 1.82
CA PHE A 302 -11.75 10.73 2.35
C PHE A 302 -10.40 11.04 1.70
N ALA A 303 -10.39 11.98 0.76
CA ALA A 303 -9.24 12.31 -0.09
C ALA A 303 -7.92 12.52 0.69
N PRO A 304 -7.87 13.23 1.83
CA PRO A 304 -6.61 13.37 2.59
C PRO A 304 -6.03 12.04 3.07
N THR A 305 -6.87 11.12 3.54
CA THR A 305 -6.42 9.78 3.97
C THR A 305 -5.92 8.97 2.78
N CYS A 306 -6.63 9.04 1.63
CA CYS A 306 -6.20 8.39 0.39
C CYS A 306 -4.83 8.91 -0.05
N ALA A 307 -4.61 10.22 -0.01
CA ALA A 307 -3.35 10.84 -0.41
C ALA A 307 -2.18 10.41 0.51
N ILE A 308 -2.39 10.40 1.83
CA ILE A 308 -1.36 10.00 2.80
C ILE A 308 -1.03 8.51 2.64
N LEU A 309 -2.06 7.64 2.69
CA LEU A 309 -1.86 6.20 2.56
C LEU A 309 -1.30 5.84 1.18
N GLY A 310 -1.83 6.48 0.13
CA GLY A 310 -1.36 6.29 -1.24
C GLY A 310 0.12 6.64 -1.41
N GLY A 311 0.59 7.71 -0.76
CA GLY A 311 2.01 8.07 -0.71
C GLY A 311 2.86 7.02 0.01
N ILE A 312 2.39 6.51 1.16
CA ILE A 312 3.08 5.46 1.93
C ILE A 312 3.19 4.17 1.11
N VAL A 313 2.09 3.72 0.51
CA VAL A 313 2.06 2.48 -0.28
C VAL A 313 2.91 2.62 -1.54
N ALA A 314 2.77 3.71 -2.28
CA ALA A 314 3.55 3.95 -3.48
C ALA A 314 5.06 3.95 -3.18
N GLN A 315 5.49 4.62 -2.11
CA GLN A 315 6.90 4.59 -1.68
C GLN A 315 7.35 3.17 -1.34
N SER A 316 6.52 2.39 -0.63
CA SER A 316 6.85 1.00 -0.30
C SER A 316 6.93 0.10 -1.54
N ILE A 317 6.05 0.29 -2.53
CA ILE A 317 6.10 -0.40 -3.82
C ILE A 317 7.39 -0.04 -4.57
N LEU A 318 7.74 1.24 -4.68
CA LEU A 318 8.96 1.68 -5.36
C LEU A 318 10.23 1.17 -4.67
N ASN A 319 10.26 1.15 -3.34
CA ASN A 319 11.36 0.57 -2.57
C ASN A 319 11.49 -0.94 -2.85
N ALA A 320 10.37 -1.68 -2.88
CA ALA A 320 10.37 -3.11 -3.17
C ALA A 320 10.84 -3.40 -4.61
N LEU A 321 10.30 -2.70 -5.61
CA LEU A 321 10.70 -2.86 -7.01
C LEU A 321 12.15 -2.43 -7.23
N GLY A 322 12.58 -1.33 -6.62
CA GLY A 322 13.95 -0.81 -6.69
C GLY A 322 14.97 -1.56 -5.81
N ARG A 323 14.51 -2.48 -4.95
CA ARG A 323 15.33 -3.22 -3.97
C ARG A 323 16.16 -2.31 -3.08
N ARG A 324 15.60 -1.18 -2.70
CA ARG A 324 16.24 -0.15 -1.87
C ARG A 324 15.39 0.12 -0.64
N GLU A 325 16.06 0.47 0.46
CA GLU A 325 15.45 0.79 1.75
C GLU A 325 14.65 -0.38 2.38
N GLU A 326 14.40 -0.27 3.65
CA GLU A 326 13.65 -1.26 4.43
C GLU A 326 12.17 -1.27 4.03
N PRO A 327 11.59 -2.43 3.66
CA PRO A 327 10.18 -2.52 3.32
C PRO A 327 9.29 -2.43 4.59
N ILE A 328 8.01 -2.16 4.39
CA ILE A 328 7.00 -2.37 5.45
C ILE A 328 6.92 -3.86 5.75
N VAL A 329 7.09 -4.26 7.01
CA VAL A 329 7.00 -5.66 7.45
C VAL A 329 5.96 -5.78 8.56
N ASN A 330 4.83 -6.29 8.26
CA ASN A 330 4.08 -6.55 7.01
C ASN A 330 2.77 -5.77 7.02
N TRP A 331 2.44 -5.14 8.17
CA TRP A 331 1.28 -4.29 8.36
C TRP A 331 1.70 -2.85 8.63
N CYS A 332 1.00 -1.92 8.00
CA CYS A 332 1.06 -0.50 8.35
C CYS A 332 -0.36 0.02 8.55
N ILE A 333 -0.62 0.63 9.69
CA ILE A 333 -1.94 1.14 10.08
C ILE A 333 -1.86 2.67 10.20
N LEU A 334 -2.56 3.36 9.32
CA LEU A 334 -2.64 4.80 9.31
C LEU A 334 -3.78 5.29 10.23
N ASP A 335 -3.46 6.22 11.10
CA ASP A 335 -4.39 7.09 11.80
C ASP A 335 -4.15 8.53 11.33
N ALA A 336 -4.90 8.96 10.33
CA ALA A 336 -4.74 10.30 9.74
C ALA A 336 -5.19 11.41 10.70
N PHE A 337 -6.08 11.11 11.66
CA PHE A 337 -6.52 12.09 12.66
C PHE A 337 -5.36 12.47 13.61
N HIS A 338 -4.59 11.48 14.06
CA HIS A 338 -3.44 11.73 14.92
C HIS A 338 -2.13 11.92 14.14
N GLY A 339 -2.15 11.79 12.81
CA GLY A 339 -0.95 11.90 11.96
C GLY A 339 0.09 10.81 12.22
N THR A 340 -0.35 9.60 12.56
CA THR A 340 0.53 8.46 12.86
C THR A 340 0.32 7.30 11.90
N ALA A 341 1.39 6.55 11.65
CA ALA A 341 1.35 5.28 10.93
C ALA A 341 2.15 4.25 11.73
N ASP A 342 1.44 3.26 12.28
CA ASP A 342 2.03 2.21 13.09
C ASP A 342 2.38 0.99 12.22
N ILE A 343 3.65 0.55 12.29
CA ILE A 343 4.08 -0.67 11.63
C ILE A 343 4.04 -1.82 12.61
N HIS A 344 3.43 -2.94 12.21
CA HIS A 344 3.32 -4.16 12.98
C HIS A 344 3.87 -5.33 12.17
N SER A 345 4.97 -5.94 12.64
CA SER A 345 5.46 -7.22 12.12
C SER A 345 4.66 -8.34 12.78
N ILE A 346 3.78 -9.00 12.01
CA ILE A 346 2.88 -10.04 12.52
C ILE A 346 3.17 -11.34 11.76
N GLY A 347 3.85 -12.27 12.45
CA GLY A 347 4.23 -13.58 11.90
C GLY A 347 5.49 -13.56 11.03
N ALA A 348 5.94 -12.41 10.54
CA ALA A 348 7.14 -12.30 9.74
C ALA A 348 8.41 -12.41 10.62
N PRO A 349 9.47 -13.11 10.16
CA PRO A 349 10.75 -13.15 10.86
C PRO A 349 11.48 -11.81 10.75
N GLU A 350 12.46 -11.60 11.61
CA GLU A 350 13.39 -10.47 11.49
C GLU A 350 14.24 -10.60 10.22
N ALA A 351 14.61 -9.45 9.64
CA ALA A 351 15.49 -9.42 8.48
C ALA A 351 16.86 -10.00 8.83
N SER A 352 17.40 -10.85 7.95
CA SER A 352 18.78 -11.30 8.06
C SER A 352 19.71 -10.29 7.37
N ARG A 353 20.92 -10.17 7.91
CA ARG A 353 22.00 -9.38 7.33
C ARG A 353 22.93 -10.33 6.58
N ASP A 354 23.18 -10.06 5.29
CA ASP A 354 24.16 -10.78 4.48
C ASP A 354 25.60 -10.30 4.77
#